data_50f03a3fd159d52eafb742a93788ab8b
#
_entry.id   50f03a3fd159d52eafb742a93788ab8b
#
_cell.length_a   1.000
_cell.length_b   1.000
_cell.length_c   1.000
_cell.angle_alpha   90.00
_cell.angle_beta   90.00
_cell.angle_gamma   90.00
#
_symmetry.space_group_name_H-M   'P 1'
#
loop_
_entity.id
_entity.type
_entity.pdbx_description
1 polymer ?
#
loop_
_entity_poly.entity_id
_entity_poly.type
_entity_poly.pdbx_seq_one_letter_code
_entity_poly.pdbx_strand_id
1 'polypeptide(L)'
;MGHMLNNTIQDVLIRKARLQGFNACWVPGTDHASIATEAKVVARLKEQGISKSDLSREEFLAHAWEWKNEYGGVILDQLKKLGCSCDWDRTAFTMDPTLSDSVIKVFVDLFNKGLIYRGNRMVNWDPEDRKSVV
;
A
#
# COMPACT_ATOMS: atom_id res chain seq x y z
N MET A 1 -8.03 -16.09 4.39
CA MET A 1 -7.47 -16.69 5.61
C MET A 1 -6.07 -16.15 5.97
N GLY A 2 -5.11 -16.03 5.05
CA GLY A 2 -3.73 -15.65 5.36
C GLY A 2 -3.57 -14.33 6.11
N HIS A 3 -4.22 -13.27 5.65
CA HIS A 3 -4.15 -11.96 6.33
C HIS A 3 -4.75 -11.99 7.74
N MET A 4 -5.85 -12.73 7.95
CA MET A 4 -6.45 -12.87 9.26
C MET A 4 -5.49 -13.58 10.23
N LEU A 5 -4.89 -14.69 9.82
CA LEU A 5 -3.94 -15.43 10.64
C LEU A 5 -2.72 -14.57 10.99
N ASN A 6 -2.12 -13.89 10.01
CA ASN A 6 -0.96 -13.03 10.22
C ASN A 6 -1.26 -11.93 11.25
N ASN A 7 -2.37 -11.21 11.10
CA ASN A 7 -2.73 -10.13 12.03
C ASN A 7 -3.10 -10.67 13.42
N THR A 8 -3.73 -11.84 13.51
CA THR A 8 -4.02 -12.48 14.80
C THR A 8 -2.76 -12.83 15.57
N ILE A 9 -1.74 -13.38 14.89
CA ILE A 9 -0.45 -13.69 15.52
C ILE A 9 0.21 -12.42 16.05
N GLN A 10 0.24 -11.36 15.25
CA GLN A 10 0.78 -10.06 15.67
C GLN A 10 0.04 -9.51 16.90
N ASP A 11 -1.29 -9.58 16.90
CA ASP A 11 -2.11 -9.09 18.02
C ASP A 11 -1.85 -9.87 19.31
N VAL A 12 -1.73 -11.21 19.23
CA VAL A 12 -1.40 -12.04 20.37
C VAL A 12 -0.04 -11.68 20.97
N LEU A 13 0.97 -11.44 20.12
CA LEU A 13 2.30 -11.04 20.58
C LEU A 13 2.30 -9.67 21.26
N ILE A 14 1.59 -8.70 20.69
CA ILE A 14 1.47 -7.35 21.29
C ILE A 14 0.72 -7.41 22.61
N ARG A 15 -0.38 -8.14 22.68
CA ARG A 15 -1.13 -8.31 23.94
C ARG A 15 -0.30 -8.99 25.01
N LYS A 16 0.45 -10.04 24.65
CA LYS A 16 1.39 -10.71 25.56
C LYS A 16 2.43 -9.72 26.09
N ALA A 17 3.05 -8.92 25.22
CA ALA A 17 4.05 -7.93 25.64
C ALA A 17 3.47 -6.92 26.63
N ARG A 18 2.26 -6.42 26.38
CA ARG A 18 1.57 -5.50 27.30
C ARG A 18 1.27 -6.15 28.64
N LEU A 19 0.83 -7.41 28.66
CA LEU A 19 0.60 -8.17 29.89
C LEU A 19 1.89 -8.41 30.70
N GLN A 20 3.05 -8.43 30.03
CA GLN A 20 4.37 -8.53 30.65
C GLN A 20 4.91 -7.18 31.13
N GLY A 21 4.15 -6.09 31.00
CA GLY A 21 4.54 -4.74 31.44
C GLY A 21 5.33 -3.92 30.41
N PHE A 22 5.49 -4.40 29.18
CA PHE A 22 6.14 -3.61 28.14
C PHE A 22 5.20 -2.51 27.61
N ASN A 23 5.77 -1.33 27.34
CA ASN A 23 5.07 -0.27 26.62
C ASN A 23 5.08 -0.57 25.11
N ALA A 24 4.24 -1.53 24.69
CA ALA A 24 4.18 -2.00 23.33
C ALA A 24 3.08 -1.29 22.53
N CYS A 25 3.47 -0.63 21.44
CA CYS A 25 2.57 0.03 20.50
C CYS A 25 2.55 -0.72 19.18
N TRP A 26 1.37 -0.87 18.60
CA TRP A 26 1.17 -1.44 17.27
C TRP A 26 0.44 -0.43 16.38
N VAL A 27 1.19 0.24 15.52
CA VAL A 27 0.66 1.25 14.59
C VAL A 27 0.22 0.55 13.30
N PRO A 28 -1.05 0.65 12.90
CA PRO A 28 -1.52 0.07 11.64
C PRO A 28 -1.18 0.98 10.46
N GLY A 29 -1.03 0.38 9.29
CA GLY A 29 -0.84 1.10 8.04
C GLY A 29 -1.39 0.34 6.86
N THR A 30 -1.72 1.08 5.80
CA THR A 30 -2.15 0.51 4.52
C THR A 30 -1.17 0.86 3.42
N ASP A 31 -0.94 -0.11 2.52
CA ASP A 31 -0.04 0.06 1.40
C ASP A 31 -0.82 0.39 0.11
N HIS A 32 -0.17 1.12 -0.78
CA HIS A 32 -0.68 1.39 -2.13
C HIS A 32 -0.38 0.20 -3.06
N ALA A 33 -1.20 -0.82 -3.05
CA ALA A 33 -1.09 -1.95 -3.96
C ALA A 33 -1.45 -1.52 -5.40
N SER A 34 -0.47 -0.92 -6.13
CA SER A 34 -0.71 -0.24 -7.42
C SER A 34 -1.32 -1.15 -8.49
N ILE A 35 -0.75 -2.34 -8.74
CA ILE A 35 -1.20 -3.25 -9.80
C ILE A 35 -2.64 -3.73 -9.57
N ALA A 36 -2.96 -4.15 -8.35
CA ALA A 36 -4.30 -4.63 -8.02
C ALA A 36 -5.34 -3.50 -8.08
N THR A 37 -4.99 -2.32 -7.59
CA THR A 37 -5.86 -1.13 -7.65
C THR A 37 -6.08 -0.69 -9.08
N GLU A 38 -5.02 -0.62 -9.90
CA GLU A 38 -5.11 -0.27 -11.31
C GLU A 38 -6.04 -1.24 -12.06
N ALA A 39 -5.89 -2.54 -11.87
CA ALA A 39 -6.74 -3.54 -12.51
C ALA A 39 -8.23 -3.35 -12.15
N LYS A 40 -8.54 -3.02 -10.90
CA LYS A 40 -9.91 -2.76 -10.46
C LYS A 40 -10.47 -1.46 -11.02
N VAL A 41 -9.68 -0.39 -11.03
CA VAL A 41 -10.07 0.91 -11.62
C VAL A 41 -10.33 0.76 -13.12
N VAL A 42 -9.45 0.08 -13.84
CA VAL A 42 -9.61 -0.20 -15.28
C VAL A 42 -10.88 -1.01 -15.56
N ALA A 43 -11.15 -2.05 -14.76
CA ALA A 43 -12.38 -2.83 -14.90
C ALA A 43 -13.64 -1.97 -14.70
N ARG A 44 -13.67 -1.12 -13.65
CA ARG A 44 -14.78 -0.18 -13.40
C ARG A 44 -14.97 0.82 -14.54
N LEU A 45 -13.88 1.40 -15.04
CA LEU A 45 -13.93 2.33 -16.18
C LEU A 45 -14.49 1.65 -17.44
N LYS A 46 -14.07 0.40 -17.69
CA LYS A 46 -14.57 -0.39 -18.81
C LYS A 46 -16.08 -0.66 -18.72
N GLU A 47 -16.62 -0.92 -17.53
CA GLU A 47 -18.06 -1.05 -17.28
C GLU A 47 -18.82 0.25 -17.60
N GLN A 48 -18.15 1.40 -17.44
CA GLN A 48 -18.67 2.72 -17.79
C GLN A 48 -18.45 3.10 -19.28
N GLY A 49 -17.83 2.21 -20.08
CA GLY A 49 -17.52 2.45 -21.49
C GLY A 49 -16.30 3.36 -21.71
N ILE A 50 -15.48 3.58 -20.69
CA ILE A 50 -14.29 4.44 -20.75
C ILE A 50 -13.05 3.55 -20.90
N SER A 51 -12.21 3.85 -21.91
CA SER A 51 -10.90 3.19 -22.06
C SER A 51 -9.83 3.95 -21.30
N LYS A 52 -8.91 3.23 -20.65
CA LYS A 52 -7.75 3.84 -20.00
C LYS A 52 -6.90 4.68 -20.98
N SER A 53 -6.85 4.27 -22.27
CA SER A 53 -6.11 4.98 -23.32
C SER A 53 -6.68 6.36 -23.64
N ASP A 54 -7.93 6.62 -23.29
CA ASP A 54 -8.65 7.86 -23.60
C ASP A 54 -8.47 8.89 -22.47
N LEU A 55 -7.85 8.49 -21.36
CA LEU A 55 -7.63 9.32 -20.18
C LEU A 55 -6.18 9.81 -20.12
N SER A 56 -6.02 11.04 -19.69
CA SER A 56 -4.72 11.55 -19.23
C SER A 56 -4.27 10.88 -17.95
N ARG A 57 -3.00 11.05 -17.59
CA ARG A 57 -2.47 10.52 -16.31
C ARG A 57 -3.20 11.10 -15.11
N GLU A 58 -3.50 12.39 -15.14
CA GLU A 58 -4.16 13.12 -14.06
C GLU A 58 -5.60 12.62 -13.87
N GLU A 59 -6.34 12.43 -14.94
CA GLU A 59 -7.71 11.87 -14.91
C GLU A 59 -7.71 10.44 -14.37
N PHE A 60 -6.79 9.60 -14.84
CA PHE A 60 -6.68 8.23 -14.31
C PHE A 60 -6.31 8.21 -12.81
N LEU A 61 -5.41 9.09 -12.36
CA LEU A 61 -5.06 9.22 -10.95
C LEU A 61 -6.27 9.68 -10.11
N ALA A 62 -7.10 10.58 -10.63
CA ALA A 62 -8.33 10.99 -9.93
C ALA A 62 -9.25 9.79 -9.67
N HIS A 63 -9.47 8.91 -10.66
CA HIS A 63 -10.23 7.67 -10.49
C HIS A 63 -9.58 6.71 -9.50
N ALA A 64 -8.24 6.62 -9.50
CA ALA A 64 -7.52 5.78 -8.54
C ALA A 64 -7.66 6.30 -7.10
N TRP A 65 -7.62 7.61 -6.89
CA TRP A 65 -7.87 8.22 -5.59
C TRP A 65 -9.32 8.06 -5.13
N GLU A 66 -10.29 8.19 -6.04
CA GLU A 66 -11.70 7.93 -5.76
C GLU A 66 -11.88 6.49 -5.26
N TRP A 67 -11.33 5.51 -5.98
CA TRP A 67 -11.34 4.10 -5.59
C TRP A 67 -10.72 3.88 -4.20
N LYS A 68 -9.55 4.48 -3.96
CA LYS A 68 -8.86 4.41 -2.65
C LYS A 68 -9.71 4.98 -1.53
N ASN A 69 -10.39 6.10 -1.75
CA ASN A 69 -11.24 6.72 -0.74
C ASN A 69 -12.49 5.90 -0.45
N GLU A 70 -13.05 5.23 -1.46
CA GLU A 70 -14.21 4.34 -1.31
C GLU A 70 -13.86 3.04 -0.58
N TYR A 71 -12.74 2.39 -0.94
CA TYR A 71 -12.41 1.03 -0.47
C TYR A 71 -11.25 0.98 0.52
N GLY A 72 -10.44 2.00 0.64
CA GLY A 72 -9.23 2.00 1.46
C GLY A 72 -9.47 1.80 2.97
N GLY A 73 -10.67 2.14 3.46
CA GLY A 73 -11.07 1.93 4.86
C GLY A 73 -11.51 0.51 5.20
N VAL A 74 -11.92 -0.28 4.20
CA VAL A 74 -12.54 -1.60 4.42
C VAL A 74 -11.64 -2.56 5.17
N ILE A 75 -10.35 -2.61 4.83
CA ILE A 75 -9.39 -3.50 5.51
C ILE A 75 -9.18 -3.10 6.97
N LEU A 76 -9.16 -1.82 7.29
CA LEU A 76 -9.02 -1.32 8.66
C LEU A 76 -10.25 -1.68 9.49
N ASP A 77 -11.44 -1.54 8.91
CA ASP A 77 -12.69 -1.94 9.57
C ASP A 77 -12.76 -3.46 9.80
N GLN A 78 -12.27 -4.25 8.86
CA GLN A 78 -12.16 -5.70 9.05
C GLN A 78 -11.19 -6.05 10.18
N LEU A 79 -10.05 -5.37 10.30
CA LEU A 79 -9.10 -5.57 11.40
C LEU A 79 -9.66 -5.13 12.74
N LYS A 80 -10.44 -4.04 12.79
CA LYS A 80 -11.18 -3.63 13.99
C LYS A 80 -12.20 -4.69 14.40
N LYS A 81 -12.98 -5.22 13.47
CA LYS A 81 -13.92 -6.32 13.72
C LYS A 81 -13.25 -7.60 14.18
N LEU A 82 -12.03 -7.87 13.71
CA LEU A 82 -11.20 -8.99 14.17
C LEU A 82 -10.69 -8.79 15.60
N GLY A 83 -10.78 -7.59 16.14
CA GLY A 83 -10.37 -7.23 17.50
C GLY A 83 -8.88 -6.88 17.62
N CYS A 84 -8.21 -6.54 16.53
CA CYS A 84 -6.80 -6.13 16.56
C CYS A 84 -6.59 -4.89 17.45
N SER A 85 -5.64 -4.96 18.37
CA SER A 85 -5.36 -3.93 19.38
C SER A 85 -4.36 -2.87 18.88
N CYS A 86 -4.60 -2.36 17.67
CA CYS A 86 -3.78 -1.32 17.05
C CYS A 86 -4.07 0.06 17.66
N ASP A 87 -3.09 0.95 17.52
CA ASP A 87 -3.26 2.39 17.70
C ASP A 87 -3.90 2.98 16.43
N TRP A 88 -5.22 3.01 16.42
CA TRP A 88 -6.00 3.41 15.25
C TRP A 88 -5.88 4.89 14.93
N ASP A 89 -5.55 5.73 15.90
CA ASP A 89 -5.41 7.18 15.73
C ASP A 89 -4.15 7.53 14.93
N ARG A 90 -3.16 6.64 14.93
CA ARG A 90 -1.92 6.77 14.16
C ARG A 90 -1.91 5.98 12.86
N THR A 91 -3.09 5.59 12.37
CA THR A 91 -3.17 4.91 11.07
C THR A 91 -2.51 5.74 9.98
N ALA A 92 -1.61 5.12 9.20
CA ALA A 92 -0.88 5.77 8.12
C ALA A 92 -1.12 5.06 6.79
N PHE A 93 -1.01 5.81 5.71
CA PHE A 93 -1.04 5.31 4.35
C PHE A 93 0.28 5.61 3.66
N THR A 94 0.83 4.65 2.91
CA THR A 94 2.18 4.79 2.31
C THR A 94 2.35 5.99 1.38
N MET A 95 1.25 6.57 0.86
CA MET A 95 1.28 7.79 0.05
C MET A 95 0.85 9.05 0.79
N ASP A 96 0.79 9.03 2.12
CA ASP A 96 0.55 10.24 2.89
C ASP A 96 1.66 11.26 2.63
N PRO A 97 1.37 12.58 2.62
CA PRO A 97 2.33 13.61 2.26
C PRO A 97 3.65 13.53 3.03
N THR A 98 3.60 13.33 4.34
CA THR A 98 4.80 13.21 5.20
C THR A 98 5.67 12.00 4.85
N LEU A 99 5.06 10.88 4.47
CA LEU A 99 5.78 9.69 4.03
C LEU A 99 6.35 9.89 2.63
N SER A 100 5.61 10.49 1.72
CA SER A 100 6.06 10.83 0.38
C SER A 100 7.28 11.75 0.41
N ASP A 101 7.27 12.80 1.22
CA ASP A 101 8.41 13.70 1.39
C ASP A 101 9.63 12.97 1.94
N SER A 102 9.43 12.06 2.88
CA SER A 102 10.50 11.22 3.44
C SER A 102 11.12 10.31 2.40
N VAL A 103 10.31 9.69 1.54
CA VAL A 103 10.78 8.83 0.44
C VAL A 103 11.61 9.64 -0.55
N ILE A 104 11.13 10.82 -0.97
CA ILE A 104 11.86 11.71 -1.89
C ILE A 104 13.20 12.13 -1.28
N LYS A 105 13.20 12.53 -0.02
CA LYS A 105 14.42 12.93 0.68
C LYS A 105 15.46 11.80 0.71
N VAL A 106 15.06 10.60 1.09
CA VAL A 106 15.95 9.42 1.12
C VAL A 106 16.46 9.10 -0.28
N PHE A 107 15.61 9.16 -1.30
CA PHE A 107 16.03 8.94 -2.68
C PHE A 107 17.12 9.93 -3.12
N VAL A 108 16.92 11.21 -2.85
CA VAL A 108 17.89 12.26 -3.17
C VAL A 108 19.20 12.08 -2.40
N ASP A 109 19.12 11.74 -1.11
CA ASP A 109 20.31 11.48 -0.29
C ASP A 109 21.13 10.29 -0.82
N LEU A 110 20.48 9.21 -1.21
CA LEU A 110 21.14 8.03 -1.78
C LEU A 110 21.76 8.33 -3.15
N PHE A 111 21.07 9.11 -3.98
CA PHE A 111 21.60 9.53 -5.27
C PHE A 111 22.85 10.41 -5.10
N ASN A 112 22.80 11.40 -4.20
CA ASN A 112 23.94 12.28 -3.92
C ASN A 112 25.15 11.54 -3.34
N LYS A 113 24.93 10.43 -2.62
CA LYS A 113 25.97 9.53 -2.12
C LYS A 113 26.50 8.56 -3.18
N GLY A 114 25.96 8.57 -4.40
CA GLY A 114 26.35 7.65 -5.47
C GLY A 114 25.93 6.19 -5.24
N LEU A 115 25.02 5.93 -4.30
CA LEU A 115 24.56 4.58 -3.96
C LEU A 115 23.47 4.07 -4.90
N ILE A 116 22.77 4.97 -5.57
CA ILE A 116 21.79 4.64 -6.60
C ILE A 116 22.12 5.37 -7.90
N TYR A 117 21.81 4.72 -9.01
CA TYR A 117 22.01 5.27 -10.34
C TYR A 117 20.97 4.70 -11.30
N ARG A 118 20.71 5.40 -12.41
CA ARG A 118 19.86 4.90 -13.50
C ARG A 118 20.69 4.03 -14.44
N GLY A 119 20.25 2.78 -14.65
CA GLY A 119 20.90 1.85 -15.56
C GLY A 119 19.90 0.87 -16.17
N ASN A 120 20.26 0.33 -17.34
CA ASN A 120 19.48 -0.72 -17.99
C ASN A 120 20.03 -2.08 -17.59
N ARG A 121 19.16 -3.02 -17.27
CA ARG A 121 19.49 -4.42 -17.01
C ARG A 121 18.50 -5.32 -17.74
N MET A 122 18.97 -6.47 -18.19
CA MET A 122 18.10 -7.52 -18.71
C MET A 122 17.33 -8.14 -17.54
N VAL A 123 16.03 -8.30 -17.72
CA VAL A 123 15.13 -8.96 -16.77
C VAL A 123 14.25 -9.94 -17.54
N ASN A 124 13.83 -11.02 -16.87
CA ASN A 124 12.76 -11.86 -17.38
C ASN A 124 11.44 -11.16 -17.08
N TRP A 125 10.68 -10.86 -18.12
CA TRP A 125 9.44 -10.13 -18.03
C TRP A 125 8.29 -10.93 -18.65
N ASP A 126 7.23 -11.14 -17.90
CA ASP A 126 5.99 -11.70 -18.43
C ASP A 126 5.08 -10.55 -18.90
N PRO A 127 4.80 -10.45 -20.21
CA PRO A 127 3.96 -9.37 -20.73
C PRO A 127 2.49 -9.51 -20.37
N GLU A 128 2.02 -10.71 -20.00
CA GLU A 128 0.63 -10.97 -19.66
C GLU A 128 0.33 -10.57 -18.22
N ASP A 129 1.11 -11.06 -17.26
CA ASP A 129 0.93 -10.69 -15.84
C ASP A 129 1.69 -9.44 -15.42
N ARG A 130 2.55 -8.91 -16.31
CA ARG A 130 3.37 -7.69 -16.13
C ARG A 130 4.26 -7.72 -14.89
N LYS A 131 4.82 -8.89 -14.60
CA LYS A 131 5.76 -9.07 -13.51
C LYS A 131 7.13 -9.49 -14.02
N SER A 132 8.17 -9.10 -13.28
CA SER A 132 9.52 -9.61 -13.50
C SER A 132 9.74 -10.85 -12.63
N VAL A 133 10.31 -11.89 -13.22
CA VAL A 133 10.84 -13.04 -12.49
C VAL A 133 12.32 -12.79 -12.24
N VAL A 134 12.70 -12.74 -10.99
CA VAL A 134 14.10 -12.64 -10.55
C VAL A 134 14.66 -14.03 -10.33
#